data_034d7d3c0c7ff235b300dc9be51725fe
#
_entry.id   034d7d3c0c7ff235b300dc9be51725fe
#
_cell.length_a   1.000
_cell.length_b   1.000
_cell.length_c   1.000
_cell.angle_alpha   90.00
_cell.angle_beta   90.00
_cell.angle_gamma   90.00
#
_symmetry.space_group_name_H-M   'P 1'
#
loop_
_entity.id
_entity.type
_entity.pdbx_description
1 polymer ?
#
loop_
_entity_poly.entity_id
_entity_poly.type
_entity_poly.pdbx_seq_one_letter_code
_entity_poly.pdbx_strand_id
1 'polypeptide(L)'
;LISLPAHPLDPSLFTLPYSYALLAEGQTNVYPSLEDAEQEKNEVRVIEAGKLRYVSYITYTDTPFGRFFQLPDNTWLSVSSRVSVPHSFPGGVELTRTPGNAFGWILPFAASVETKQTPGYSQQDYTGHTLHQYEIVQVYSTQIVNNEEWDLVAPGEWLNGRYIGMVTPNTTPPQGVENGRWIEVNLLEQTLAVYDQGQLIYATLVA
;
A
#
# COMPACT_ATOMS: atom_id res chain seq x y z
N LEU A 1 27.61 0.03 1.22
CA LEU A 1 26.29 0.24 0.60
C LEU A 1 26.01 1.74 0.48
N ILE A 2 25.48 2.16 -0.65
CA ILE A 2 25.03 3.55 -0.86
C ILE A 2 23.59 3.59 -0.31
N SER A 3 23.30 4.48 0.63
CA SER A 3 21.93 4.60 1.12
C SER A 3 21.01 5.18 0.02
N LEU A 4 19.76 4.76 0.01
CA LEU A 4 18.76 5.34 -0.88
C LEU A 4 18.67 6.86 -0.62
N PRO A 5 18.75 7.72 -1.67
CA PRO A 5 18.72 9.18 -1.51
C PRO A 5 17.29 9.65 -1.23
N ALA A 6 16.75 9.29 -0.09
CA ALA A 6 15.39 9.53 0.33
C ALA A 6 15.35 10.30 1.65
N HIS A 7 14.25 11.00 1.90
CA HIS A 7 13.93 11.52 3.22
C HIS A 7 12.54 11.04 3.67
N PRO A 8 12.30 11.00 4.99
CA PRO A 8 11.01 10.64 5.52
C PRO A 8 9.90 11.54 4.97
N LEU A 9 8.79 10.96 4.59
CA LEU A 9 7.60 11.71 4.24
C LEU A 9 7.02 12.43 5.45
N ASP A 10 6.35 13.55 5.21
CA ASP A 10 5.61 14.25 6.24
C ASP A 10 4.53 13.30 6.82
N PRO A 11 4.55 13.02 8.14
CA PRO A 11 3.55 12.15 8.76
C PRO A 11 2.10 12.58 8.52
N SER A 12 1.87 13.88 8.30
CA SER A 12 0.52 14.39 7.99
C SER A 12 -0.06 13.84 6.69
N LEU A 13 0.79 13.41 5.74
CA LEU A 13 0.37 12.79 4.47
C LEU A 13 -0.20 11.38 4.66
N PHE A 14 0.06 10.74 5.79
CA PHE A 14 -0.45 9.39 6.13
C PHE A 14 -1.64 9.44 7.08
N THR A 15 -1.96 10.59 7.64
CA THR A 15 -3.09 10.75 8.52
C THR A 15 -4.35 10.84 7.69
N LEU A 16 -5.08 9.75 7.59
CA LEU A 16 -6.42 9.78 7.02
C LEU A 16 -7.31 10.59 7.99
N PRO A 17 -7.98 11.66 7.52
CA PRO A 17 -8.79 12.51 8.39
C PRO A 17 -10.04 11.81 8.93
N TYR A 18 -10.37 10.64 8.40
CA TYR A 18 -11.53 9.84 8.77
C TYR A 18 -11.15 8.39 9.02
N SER A 19 -11.92 7.73 9.87
CA SER A 19 -11.96 6.28 9.95
C SER A 19 -12.89 5.73 8.87
N TYR A 20 -12.63 4.50 8.40
CA TYR A 20 -13.43 3.88 7.35
C TYR A 20 -13.98 2.55 7.81
N ALA A 21 -15.21 2.26 7.45
CA ALA A 21 -15.87 0.98 7.70
C ALA A 21 -16.24 0.33 6.36
N LEU A 22 -15.90 -0.96 6.24
CA LEU A 22 -16.35 -1.79 5.12
C LEU A 22 -17.78 -2.22 5.40
N LEU A 23 -18.70 -1.94 4.48
CA LEU A 23 -20.09 -2.37 4.56
C LEU A 23 -20.24 -3.82 4.10
N ALA A 24 -21.23 -4.51 4.66
CA ALA A 24 -21.69 -5.80 4.15
C ALA A 24 -22.15 -5.69 2.70
N GLU A 25 -22.14 -6.80 1.93
CA GLU A 25 -22.50 -6.78 0.50
C GLU A 25 -23.98 -6.44 0.24
N GLY A 26 -24.85 -6.56 1.24
CA GLY A 26 -26.27 -6.20 1.17
C GLY A 26 -26.50 -4.67 1.18
N GLN A 27 -27.73 -4.27 0.93
CA GLN A 27 -28.18 -2.90 1.05
C GLN A 27 -28.04 -2.40 2.49
N THR A 28 -27.66 -1.12 2.68
CA THR A 28 -27.48 -0.52 4.00
C THR A 28 -28.29 0.78 4.09
N ASN A 29 -29.20 0.86 5.05
CA ASN A 29 -29.98 2.06 5.31
C ASN A 29 -29.20 3.06 6.16
N VAL A 30 -29.42 4.33 5.90
CA VAL A 30 -28.82 5.46 6.61
C VAL A 30 -29.95 6.30 7.24
N TYR A 31 -29.77 6.69 8.50
CA TYR A 31 -30.78 7.28 9.34
C TYR A 31 -30.36 8.67 9.84
N PRO A 32 -31.31 9.58 10.12
CA PRO A 32 -31.01 10.95 10.54
C PRO A 32 -30.52 11.03 11.99
N SER A 33 -30.82 10.02 12.82
CA SER A 33 -30.41 9.97 14.22
C SER A 33 -30.03 8.56 14.67
N LEU A 34 -29.33 8.47 15.81
CA LEU A 34 -29.03 7.18 16.44
C LEU A 34 -30.31 6.43 16.82
N GLU A 35 -31.32 7.15 17.38
CA GLU A 35 -32.59 6.56 17.79
C GLU A 35 -33.35 5.99 16.59
N ASP A 36 -33.38 6.69 15.46
CA ASP A 36 -33.99 6.17 14.23
C ASP A 36 -33.25 4.94 13.70
N ALA A 37 -31.91 4.94 13.80
CA ALA A 37 -31.09 3.80 13.40
C ALA A 37 -31.32 2.56 14.29
N GLU A 38 -31.47 2.73 15.60
CA GLU A 38 -31.80 1.66 16.55
C GLU A 38 -33.19 1.07 16.31
N GLN A 39 -34.14 1.91 15.91
CA GLN A 39 -35.53 1.52 15.62
C GLN A 39 -35.75 1.11 14.16
N GLU A 40 -34.75 1.25 13.31
CA GLU A 40 -34.81 1.01 11.84
C GLU A 40 -35.96 1.77 11.17
N LYS A 41 -36.11 3.07 11.54
CA LYS A 41 -37.19 3.93 11.03
C LYS A 41 -36.65 5.23 10.44
N ASN A 42 -37.45 5.83 9.59
CA ASN A 42 -37.19 7.16 9.02
C ASN A 42 -35.87 7.22 8.24
N GLU A 43 -35.51 6.17 7.49
CA GLU A 43 -34.31 6.18 6.67
C GLU A 43 -34.33 7.37 5.70
N VAL A 44 -33.20 8.08 5.62
CA VAL A 44 -33.02 9.24 4.73
C VAL A 44 -32.30 8.91 3.45
N ARG A 45 -31.55 7.81 3.46
CA ARG A 45 -30.76 7.37 2.32
C ARG A 45 -30.52 5.87 2.40
N VAL A 46 -30.33 5.28 1.23
CA VAL A 46 -29.96 3.88 1.08
C VAL A 46 -28.62 3.81 0.35
N ILE A 47 -27.71 2.99 0.85
CA ILE A 47 -26.49 2.62 0.15
C ILE A 47 -26.75 1.28 -0.51
N GLU A 48 -26.73 1.27 -1.83
CA GLU A 48 -27.07 0.09 -2.64
C GLU A 48 -26.11 -1.08 -2.36
N ALA A 49 -26.59 -2.30 -2.58
CA ALA A 49 -25.81 -3.50 -2.46
C ALA A 49 -24.58 -3.49 -3.38
N GLY A 50 -23.47 -4.08 -2.96
CA GLY A 50 -22.23 -4.15 -3.75
C GLY A 50 -21.09 -4.72 -2.96
N LYS A 51 -19.95 -4.93 -3.64
CA LYS A 51 -18.70 -5.39 -3.05
C LYS A 51 -17.77 -4.22 -2.73
N LEU A 52 -16.90 -4.38 -1.73
CA LEU A 52 -15.84 -3.42 -1.37
C LEU A 52 -16.35 -1.97 -1.21
N ARG A 53 -17.48 -1.82 -0.50
CA ARG A 53 -18.06 -0.51 -0.23
C ARG A 53 -17.58 0.00 1.11
N TYR A 54 -16.93 1.13 1.10
CA TYR A 54 -16.45 1.79 2.31
C TYR A 54 -17.24 3.07 2.55
N VAL A 55 -17.49 3.35 3.84
CA VAL A 55 -17.99 4.63 4.30
C VAL A 55 -16.99 5.22 5.29
N SER A 56 -16.79 6.53 5.22
CA SER A 56 -16.08 7.25 6.27
C SER A 56 -17.02 7.51 7.45
N TYR A 57 -16.48 7.41 8.67
CA TYR A 57 -17.21 7.74 9.89
C TYR A 57 -16.35 8.58 10.84
N ILE A 58 -16.99 9.37 11.69
CA ILE A 58 -16.32 10.22 12.67
C ILE A 58 -16.27 9.58 14.07
N THR A 59 -17.28 8.79 14.41
CA THR A 59 -17.36 8.05 15.69
C THR A 59 -18.28 6.85 15.56
N TYR A 60 -18.29 6.01 16.58
CA TYR A 60 -19.25 4.92 16.70
C TYR A 60 -19.78 4.83 18.14
N THR A 61 -20.94 4.20 18.30
CA THR A 61 -21.57 3.92 19.57
C THR A 61 -22.03 2.47 19.61
N ASP A 62 -21.69 1.77 20.69
CA ASP A 62 -22.20 0.44 20.98
C ASP A 62 -23.46 0.57 21.84
N THR A 63 -24.57 -0.04 21.40
CA THR A 63 -25.84 -0.07 22.10
C THR A 63 -26.30 -1.51 22.29
N PRO A 64 -27.36 -1.78 23.06
CA PRO A 64 -27.96 -3.14 23.13
C PRO A 64 -28.44 -3.68 21.77
N PHE A 65 -28.67 -2.81 20.79
CA PHE A 65 -29.14 -3.17 19.45
C PHE A 65 -28.01 -3.39 18.44
N GLY A 66 -26.76 -3.09 18.81
CA GLY A 66 -25.59 -3.25 17.98
C GLY A 66 -24.67 -2.06 17.94
N ARG A 67 -23.72 -2.07 16.98
CA ARG A 67 -22.80 -0.95 16.75
C ARG A 67 -23.33 -0.06 15.64
N PHE A 68 -23.35 1.25 15.92
CA PHE A 68 -23.80 2.29 14.99
C PHE A 68 -22.67 3.27 14.74
N PHE A 69 -22.51 3.67 13.48
CA PHE A 69 -21.49 4.61 13.03
C PHE A 69 -22.12 5.94 12.64
N GLN A 70 -21.54 7.04 13.15
CA GLN A 70 -21.90 8.38 12.73
C GLN A 70 -21.06 8.79 11.52
N LEU A 71 -21.71 9.17 10.45
CA LEU A 71 -21.08 9.65 9.23
C LEU A 71 -20.75 11.16 9.32
N PRO A 72 -19.87 11.69 8.45
CA PRO A 72 -19.50 13.11 8.46
C PRO A 72 -20.67 14.08 8.25
N ASP A 73 -21.75 13.63 7.66
CA ASP A 73 -22.99 14.40 7.46
C ASP A 73 -23.95 14.31 8.68
N ASN A 74 -23.48 13.80 9.81
CA ASN A 74 -24.23 13.55 11.05
C ASN A 74 -25.33 12.49 10.92
N THR A 75 -25.41 11.76 9.86
CA THR A 75 -26.32 10.61 9.74
C THR A 75 -25.69 9.35 10.38
N TRP A 76 -26.52 8.33 10.60
CA TRP A 76 -26.16 7.11 11.28
C TRP A 76 -26.47 5.87 10.44
N LEU A 77 -25.65 4.85 10.61
CA LEU A 77 -25.92 3.53 10.04
C LEU A 77 -25.49 2.42 11.00
N SER A 78 -26.18 1.28 10.90
CA SER A 78 -25.78 0.05 11.56
C SER A 78 -24.80 -0.72 10.68
N VAL A 79 -23.73 -1.23 11.25
CA VAL A 79 -22.80 -2.11 10.57
C VAL A 79 -22.88 -3.49 11.18
N SER A 80 -23.56 -4.40 10.53
CA SER A 80 -23.73 -5.79 10.98
C SER A 80 -22.48 -6.66 10.83
N SER A 81 -21.39 -6.16 10.21
CA SER A 81 -20.18 -6.94 9.99
C SER A 81 -18.91 -6.11 9.83
N ARG A 82 -17.87 -6.59 10.44
CA ARG A 82 -16.44 -6.31 10.36
C ARG A 82 -16.07 -4.91 9.87
N VAL A 83 -15.82 -4.04 10.83
CA VAL A 83 -15.02 -2.83 10.61
C VAL A 83 -13.62 -3.30 10.21
N SER A 84 -13.30 -3.16 8.95
CA SER A 84 -11.93 -3.17 8.50
C SER A 84 -11.47 -1.72 8.50
N VAL A 85 -10.71 -1.33 9.49
CA VAL A 85 -9.94 -0.09 9.37
C VAL A 85 -8.88 -0.39 8.34
N PRO A 86 -8.88 0.27 7.18
CA PRO A 86 -7.76 0.13 6.27
C PRO A 86 -6.51 0.55 7.03
N HIS A 87 -5.57 -0.37 7.20
CA HIS A 87 -4.26 -0.02 7.70
C HIS A 87 -3.68 0.99 6.70
N SER A 88 -3.20 2.11 7.21
CA SER A 88 -2.37 2.99 6.39
C SER A 88 -1.18 2.15 5.93
N PHE A 89 -1.11 1.86 4.64
CA PHE A 89 0.11 1.32 4.07
C PHE A 89 1.24 2.31 4.37
N PRO A 90 2.48 1.83 4.61
CA PRO A 90 3.59 2.73 4.67
C PRO A 90 3.55 3.57 3.39
N GLY A 91 3.49 4.85 3.54
CA GLY A 91 3.54 5.76 2.41
C GLY A 91 4.80 5.48 1.60
N GLY A 92 4.82 5.92 0.35
CA GLY A 92 5.96 5.76 -0.51
C GLY A 92 7.21 6.43 0.03
N VAL A 93 8.15 6.65 -0.83
CA VAL A 93 9.42 7.34 -0.50
C VAL A 93 9.55 8.58 -1.37
N GLU A 94 9.87 9.70 -0.75
CA GLU A 94 10.26 10.93 -1.43
C GLU A 94 11.78 10.92 -1.64
N LEU A 95 12.20 11.20 -2.88
CA LEU A 95 13.58 11.09 -3.29
C LEU A 95 14.19 12.46 -3.53
N THR A 96 15.36 12.69 -2.97
CA THR A 96 16.12 13.95 -3.17
C THR A 96 16.84 14.01 -4.52
N ARG A 97 17.01 12.85 -5.14
CA ARG A 97 17.56 12.67 -6.50
C ARG A 97 17.18 11.27 -7.00
N THR A 98 17.21 11.07 -8.30
CA THR A 98 17.03 9.75 -8.89
C THR A 98 18.10 8.76 -8.39
N PRO A 99 17.72 7.62 -7.80
CA PRO A 99 18.68 6.58 -7.42
C PRO A 99 19.42 6.01 -8.63
N GLY A 100 20.68 5.64 -8.43
CA GLY A 100 21.48 4.97 -9.47
C GLY A 100 21.16 3.48 -9.64
N ASN A 101 20.53 2.87 -8.65
CA ASN A 101 20.12 1.47 -8.64
C ASN A 101 18.60 1.35 -8.60
N ALA A 102 18.07 0.23 -9.05
CA ALA A 102 16.71 -0.17 -8.75
C ALA A 102 16.55 -0.35 -7.23
N PHE A 103 15.33 -0.18 -6.76
CA PHE A 103 14.96 -0.36 -5.36
C PHE A 103 13.50 -0.80 -5.27
N GLY A 104 13.08 -1.28 -4.13
CA GLY A 104 11.69 -1.70 -3.97
C GLY A 104 11.35 -2.05 -2.53
N TRP A 105 10.14 -2.52 -2.35
CA TRP A 105 9.59 -2.92 -1.07
C TRP A 105 9.43 -4.42 -1.00
N ILE A 106 9.69 -5.00 0.18
CA ILE A 106 9.34 -6.39 0.43
C ILE A 106 7.82 -6.53 0.40
N LEU A 107 7.33 -7.40 -0.48
CA LEU A 107 5.91 -7.56 -0.76
C LEU A 107 5.16 -8.33 0.36
N PRO A 108 3.86 -8.08 0.52
CA PRO A 108 3.08 -8.54 1.67
C PRO A 108 2.64 -10.02 1.67
N PHE A 109 3.09 -10.87 0.73
CA PHE A 109 2.71 -12.28 0.78
C PHE A 109 3.48 -13.12 1.80
N ALA A 110 4.50 -12.51 2.45
CA ALA A 110 5.14 -13.08 3.63
C ALA A 110 5.39 -11.97 4.65
N ALA A 111 5.17 -12.23 5.94
CA ALA A 111 5.46 -11.27 6.99
C ALA A 111 6.95 -10.92 7.05
N SER A 112 7.80 -11.85 6.64
CA SER A 112 9.23 -11.69 6.52
C SER A 112 9.82 -12.72 5.56
N VAL A 113 11.01 -12.42 5.04
CA VAL A 113 11.79 -13.31 4.18
C VAL A 113 13.25 -13.26 4.58
N GLU A 114 13.91 -14.40 4.64
CA GLU A 114 15.32 -14.48 4.96
C GLU A 114 16.17 -14.45 3.67
N THR A 115 17.27 -13.68 3.68
CA THR A 115 18.20 -13.59 2.55
C THR A 115 19.09 -14.82 2.48
N LYS A 116 19.67 -15.08 1.30
CA LYS A 116 20.57 -16.20 1.03
C LYS A 116 21.94 -15.72 0.61
N GLN A 117 22.97 -16.53 0.86
CA GLN A 117 24.35 -16.21 0.46
C GLN A 117 24.57 -16.39 -1.04
N THR A 118 23.81 -17.29 -1.68
CA THR A 118 23.87 -17.55 -3.12
C THR A 118 22.46 -17.52 -3.75
N PRO A 119 22.34 -17.10 -5.00
CA PRO A 119 21.06 -17.13 -5.69
C PRO A 119 20.61 -18.55 -6.02
N GLY A 120 19.31 -18.83 -5.90
CA GLY A 120 18.71 -20.14 -6.18
C GLY A 120 18.27 -20.90 -4.93
N TYR A 121 17.53 -22.00 -5.16
CA TYR A 121 16.98 -22.84 -4.08
C TYR A 121 17.82 -24.10 -3.79
N SER A 122 18.87 -24.35 -4.55
CA SER A 122 19.63 -25.58 -4.46
C SER A 122 20.44 -25.73 -3.15
N GLN A 123 20.65 -24.65 -2.45
CA GLN A 123 21.42 -24.63 -1.19
C GLN A 123 20.59 -24.03 -0.05
N GLN A 124 20.79 -24.56 1.15
CA GLN A 124 20.20 -24.05 2.39
C GLN A 124 21.19 -23.08 3.07
N ASP A 125 21.62 -22.07 2.33
CA ASP A 125 22.67 -21.13 2.67
C ASP A 125 22.11 -19.77 3.10
N TYR A 126 21.14 -19.79 3.99
CA TYR A 126 20.57 -18.57 4.55
C TYR A 126 21.62 -17.76 5.31
N THR A 127 21.47 -16.43 5.25
CA THR A 127 22.43 -15.51 5.89
C THR A 127 22.13 -15.27 7.37
N GLY A 128 20.92 -15.58 7.82
CA GLY A 128 20.37 -15.18 9.12
C GLY A 128 19.78 -13.77 9.13
N HIS A 129 19.92 -13.01 8.04
CA HIS A 129 19.30 -11.69 7.91
C HIS A 129 17.87 -11.82 7.39
N THR A 130 16.93 -11.27 8.14
CA THR A 130 15.49 -11.31 7.81
C THR A 130 15.02 -9.92 7.43
N LEU A 131 14.41 -9.80 6.25
CA LEU A 131 13.74 -8.61 5.76
C LEU A 131 12.25 -8.71 6.05
N HIS A 132 11.66 -7.61 6.50
CA HIS A 132 10.26 -7.55 6.88
C HIS A 132 9.39 -6.92 5.79
N GLN A 133 8.10 -7.23 5.83
CA GLN A 133 7.10 -6.65 4.92
C GLN A 133 7.22 -5.11 4.88
N TYR A 134 7.21 -4.56 3.67
CA TYR A 134 7.36 -3.13 3.36
C TYR A 134 8.74 -2.52 3.67
N GLU A 135 9.70 -3.29 4.12
CA GLU A 135 11.08 -2.83 4.20
C GLU A 135 11.61 -2.49 2.80
N ILE A 136 12.36 -1.39 2.69
CA ILE A 136 12.90 -0.92 1.42
C ILE A 136 14.29 -1.49 1.22
N VAL A 137 14.50 -2.11 0.07
CA VAL A 137 15.82 -2.62 -0.35
C VAL A 137 16.26 -1.97 -1.65
N GLN A 138 17.57 -1.87 -1.87
CA GLN A 138 18.15 -1.55 -3.17
C GLN A 138 18.67 -2.81 -3.83
N VAL A 139 18.57 -2.85 -5.16
CA VAL A 139 19.04 -3.98 -5.97
C VAL A 139 20.37 -3.58 -6.63
N TYR A 140 21.44 -4.26 -6.28
CA TYR A 140 22.80 -3.99 -6.77
C TYR A 140 23.18 -4.84 -7.98
N SER A 141 22.58 -6.01 -8.13
CA SER A 141 22.78 -6.93 -9.25
C SER A 141 21.63 -7.92 -9.31
N THR A 142 21.33 -8.42 -10.50
CA THR A 142 20.30 -9.41 -10.74
C THR A 142 20.91 -10.60 -11.47
N GLN A 143 20.53 -11.82 -11.09
CA GLN A 143 20.89 -13.06 -11.75
C GLN A 143 19.66 -13.93 -12.02
N ILE A 144 19.66 -14.62 -13.15
CA ILE A 144 18.62 -15.60 -13.47
C ILE A 144 19.15 -17.00 -13.14
N VAL A 145 18.53 -17.67 -12.19
CA VAL A 145 18.87 -19.04 -11.79
C VAL A 145 17.63 -19.92 -11.89
N ASN A 146 17.70 -20.98 -12.68
CA ASN A 146 16.56 -21.88 -12.97
C ASN A 146 15.29 -21.13 -13.44
N ASN A 147 15.47 -20.14 -14.30
CA ASN A 147 14.41 -19.29 -14.86
C ASN A 147 13.67 -18.41 -13.82
N GLU A 148 14.29 -18.17 -12.67
CA GLU A 148 13.84 -17.24 -11.66
C GLU A 148 14.85 -16.13 -11.44
N GLU A 149 14.34 -14.93 -11.17
CA GLU A 149 15.13 -13.75 -10.89
C GLU A 149 15.56 -13.73 -9.42
N TRP A 150 16.84 -13.44 -9.21
CA TRP A 150 17.45 -13.30 -7.88
C TRP A 150 18.22 -11.99 -7.82
N ASP A 151 17.93 -11.20 -6.81
CA ASP A 151 18.45 -9.86 -6.62
C ASP A 151 19.42 -9.80 -5.46
N LEU A 152 20.58 -9.20 -5.71
CA LEU A 152 21.57 -8.89 -4.69
C LEU A 152 21.12 -7.62 -3.97
N VAL A 153 20.65 -7.75 -2.73
CA VAL A 153 20.11 -6.64 -1.93
C VAL A 153 21.09 -6.07 -0.91
N ALA A 154 22.13 -6.86 -0.58
CA ALA A 154 23.26 -6.44 0.24
C ALA A 154 24.51 -7.30 -0.11
N PRO A 155 25.73 -6.98 0.35
CA PRO A 155 26.91 -7.77 0.07
C PRO A 155 26.76 -9.22 0.50
N GLY A 156 26.69 -10.15 -0.46
CA GLY A 156 26.48 -11.57 -0.19
C GLY A 156 25.04 -11.93 0.25
N GLU A 157 24.07 -11.05 0.01
CA GLU A 157 22.68 -11.27 0.39
C GLU A 157 21.79 -11.24 -0.83
N TRP A 158 21.26 -12.38 -1.18
CA TRP A 158 20.36 -12.57 -2.33
C TRP A 158 18.93 -12.83 -1.89
N LEU A 159 18.00 -12.27 -2.64
CA LEU A 159 16.57 -12.46 -2.47
C LEU A 159 15.95 -12.85 -3.82
N ASN A 160 14.96 -13.73 -3.81
CA ASN A 160 14.20 -14.00 -5.02
C ASN A 160 13.35 -12.77 -5.38
N GLY A 161 13.45 -12.29 -6.63
CA GLY A 161 12.82 -11.06 -7.10
C GLY A 161 11.31 -10.99 -6.89
N ARG A 162 10.63 -12.15 -6.86
CA ARG A 162 9.19 -12.22 -6.58
C ARG A 162 8.77 -11.60 -5.23
N TYR A 163 9.72 -11.44 -4.30
CA TYR A 163 9.46 -10.82 -2.99
C TYR A 163 9.65 -9.31 -2.99
N ILE A 164 10.02 -8.71 -4.11
CA ILE A 164 10.30 -7.29 -4.24
C ILE A 164 9.31 -6.67 -5.23
N GLY A 165 8.55 -5.65 -4.78
CA GLY A 165 7.85 -4.74 -5.69
C GLY A 165 8.84 -3.67 -6.15
N MET A 166 9.42 -3.86 -7.34
CA MET A 166 10.59 -3.14 -7.78
C MET A 166 10.27 -1.87 -8.59
N VAL A 167 11.02 -0.81 -8.31
CA VAL A 167 11.08 0.41 -9.12
C VAL A 167 12.44 0.48 -9.79
N THR A 168 12.45 0.40 -11.12
CA THR A 168 13.65 0.64 -11.93
C THR A 168 13.58 2.08 -12.45
N PRO A 169 14.44 3.00 -11.96
CA PRO A 169 14.40 4.38 -12.39
C PRO A 169 14.57 4.54 -13.90
N ASN A 170 13.64 5.20 -14.56
CA ASN A 170 13.69 5.51 -15.98
C ASN A 170 13.54 7.02 -16.18
N THR A 171 14.61 7.71 -16.47
CA THR A 171 14.62 9.17 -16.64
C THR A 171 14.20 9.63 -18.04
N THR A 172 13.88 8.70 -18.93
CA THR A 172 13.43 9.02 -20.30
C THR A 172 11.92 9.21 -20.32
N PRO A 173 11.42 10.42 -20.61
CA PRO A 173 9.99 10.67 -20.68
C PRO A 173 9.31 9.80 -21.73
N PRO A 174 8.09 9.30 -21.47
CA PRO A 174 7.26 8.67 -22.48
C PRO A 174 6.97 9.59 -23.67
N GLN A 175 6.70 9.01 -24.83
CA GLN A 175 6.31 9.78 -26.00
C GLN A 175 5.06 10.65 -25.71
N GLY A 176 5.12 11.93 -26.06
CA GLY A 176 4.04 12.91 -25.85
C GLY A 176 4.10 13.64 -24.51
N VAL A 177 5.08 13.37 -23.68
CA VAL A 177 5.33 14.14 -22.44
C VAL A 177 6.25 15.32 -22.77
N GLU A 178 5.69 16.54 -22.81
CA GLU A 178 6.41 17.77 -23.18
C GLU A 178 6.92 18.54 -21.96
N ASN A 179 6.27 18.40 -20.82
CA ASN A 179 6.55 19.20 -19.60
C ASN A 179 7.52 18.49 -18.62
N GLY A 180 8.06 17.34 -18.99
CA GLY A 180 8.99 16.56 -18.16
C GLY A 180 8.36 15.96 -16.90
N ARG A 181 7.04 15.91 -16.80
CA ARG A 181 6.30 15.35 -15.67
C ARG A 181 5.45 14.17 -16.11
N TRP A 182 5.60 13.03 -15.43
CA TRP A 182 4.75 11.86 -15.67
C TRP A 182 4.65 10.98 -14.43
N ILE A 183 3.66 10.14 -14.45
CA ILE A 183 3.49 9.05 -13.48
C ILE A 183 3.60 7.74 -14.26
N GLU A 184 4.42 6.86 -13.76
CA GLU A 184 4.56 5.49 -14.25
C GLU A 184 3.90 4.53 -13.26
N VAL A 185 3.05 3.63 -13.74
CA VAL A 185 2.46 2.54 -12.96
C VAL A 185 2.89 1.22 -13.56
N ASN A 186 3.63 0.44 -12.80
CA ASN A 186 4.01 -0.91 -13.18
C ASN A 186 3.04 -1.90 -12.54
N LEU A 187 2.14 -2.48 -13.35
CA LEU A 187 1.13 -3.41 -12.88
C LEU A 187 1.70 -4.78 -12.48
N LEU A 188 2.86 -5.16 -13.01
CA LEU A 188 3.52 -6.41 -12.64
C LEU A 188 4.17 -6.28 -11.26
N GLU A 189 4.93 -5.20 -11.08
CA GLU A 189 5.63 -4.88 -9.82
C GLU A 189 4.71 -4.27 -8.77
N GLN A 190 3.50 -3.86 -9.15
CA GLN A 190 2.55 -3.14 -8.30
C GLN A 190 3.16 -1.87 -7.68
N THR A 191 3.87 -1.12 -8.49
CA THR A 191 4.55 0.11 -8.08
C THR A 191 4.07 1.32 -8.87
N LEU A 192 4.20 2.50 -8.25
CA LEU A 192 3.98 3.80 -8.88
C LEU A 192 5.22 4.66 -8.67
N ALA A 193 5.66 5.31 -9.74
CA ALA A 193 6.78 6.22 -9.75
C ALA A 193 6.36 7.58 -10.34
N VAL A 194 6.76 8.66 -9.68
CA VAL A 194 6.47 10.04 -10.10
C VAL A 194 7.75 10.73 -10.51
N TYR A 195 7.74 11.32 -11.69
CA TYR A 195 8.87 12.03 -12.26
C TYR A 195 8.56 13.51 -12.45
N ASP A 196 9.52 14.37 -12.11
CA ASP A 196 9.50 15.80 -12.42
C ASP A 196 10.84 16.19 -13.02
N GLN A 197 10.80 16.87 -14.16
CA GLN A 197 11.99 17.30 -14.94
C GLN A 197 12.97 16.13 -15.22
N GLY A 198 12.43 14.93 -15.49
CA GLY A 198 13.23 13.73 -15.74
C GLY A 198 13.89 13.14 -14.49
N GLN A 199 13.56 13.62 -13.30
CA GLN A 199 14.01 13.05 -12.04
C GLN A 199 12.89 12.25 -11.37
N LEU A 200 13.22 11.07 -10.88
CA LEU A 200 12.33 10.31 -10.01
C LEU A 200 12.28 11.00 -8.65
N ILE A 201 11.13 11.56 -8.30
CA ILE A 201 10.94 12.34 -7.06
C ILE A 201 10.14 11.59 -5.98
N TYR A 202 9.33 10.63 -6.38
CA TYR A 202 8.50 9.85 -5.44
C TYR A 202 8.22 8.48 -6.01
N ALA A 203 8.14 7.47 -5.15
CA ALA A 203 7.68 6.14 -5.51
C ALA A 203 6.90 5.48 -4.36
N THR A 204 6.00 4.57 -4.70
CA THR A 204 5.20 3.82 -3.73
C THR A 204 4.73 2.48 -4.32
N LEU A 205 4.30 1.58 -3.44
CA LEU A 205 3.49 0.43 -3.85
C LEU A 205 2.06 0.88 -4.18
N VAL A 206 1.41 0.18 -5.12
CA VAL A 206 -0.01 0.31 -5.44
C VAL A 206 -0.64 -1.07 -5.38
N ALA A 207 -1.82 -1.20 -4.78
CA ALA A 207 -2.56 -2.45 -4.66
C ALA A 207 -3.77 -2.45 -5.61
#